data_99072ef08f97cdd47acfc8f098e6b2c0
#
_entry.id   99072ef08f97cdd47acfc8f098e6b2c0
#
_cell.length_a   1.000
_cell.length_b   1.000
_cell.length_c   1.000
_cell.angle_alpha   90.00
_cell.angle_beta   90.00
_cell.angle_gamma   90.00
#
_symmetry.space_group_name_H-M   'P 1'
#
loop_
_entity.id
_entity.type
_entity.pdbx_description
1 polymer ?
#
loop_
_entity_poly.entity_id
_entity_poly.type
_entity_poly.pdbx_seq_one_letter_code
_entity_poly.pdbx_strand_id
1 'polypeptide(L)'
;MNDTQAYLTPEKFDELKKELDHLKTVRRKEVAESLEYARSLGDLSENAEYQEARDMQAAIEERITYLEKVIKEAKIVAHDKKGGVVGLGSIVTIQKEKDKEKREYTIVGSDEADIHNRKLSYLSPLGESLMGKTKGDEFAFDTPAGKQKYKVLKVE
;
A
#
# COMPACT_ATOMS: atom_id res chain seq x y z
N MET A 1 7.41 -10.32 17.63
CA MET A 1 7.22 -10.89 16.28
C MET A 1 6.10 -10.09 15.63
N ASN A 2 6.48 -9.17 14.78
CA ASN A 2 5.48 -8.43 14.01
C ASN A 2 5.06 -9.28 12.82
N ASP A 3 4.04 -10.06 13.04
CA ASP A 3 3.32 -10.74 11.96
C ASP A 3 2.49 -9.67 11.26
N THR A 4 3.16 -8.87 10.46
CA THR A 4 2.50 -7.90 9.57
C THR A 4 1.92 -8.68 8.39
N GLN A 5 0.88 -9.41 8.68
CA GLN A 5 0.08 -10.04 7.64
C GLN A 5 -0.50 -8.93 6.76
N ALA A 6 -0.03 -8.85 5.52
CA ALA A 6 -0.56 -7.87 4.57
C ALA A 6 -1.98 -8.25 4.18
N TYR A 7 -2.93 -7.37 4.49
CA TYR A 7 -4.30 -7.49 4.00
C TYR A 7 -4.41 -6.70 2.71
N LEU A 8 -4.82 -7.36 1.63
CA LEU A 8 -4.94 -6.77 0.30
C LEU A 8 -6.35 -6.91 -0.24
N THR A 9 -6.78 -5.90 -0.99
CA THR A 9 -7.98 -6.03 -1.84
C THR A 9 -7.66 -6.98 -3.01
N PRO A 10 -8.67 -7.65 -3.61
CA PRO A 10 -8.44 -8.48 -4.80
C PRO A 10 -7.79 -7.72 -5.95
N GLU A 11 -8.19 -6.46 -6.15
CA GLU A 11 -7.64 -5.58 -7.19
C GLU A 11 -6.15 -5.30 -6.96
N LYS A 12 -5.77 -4.99 -5.71
CA LYS A 12 -4.36 -4.74 -5.36
C LYS A 12 -3.52 -6.01 -5.49
N PHE A 13 -4.06 -7.14 -5.08
CA PHE A 13 -3.38 -8.44 -5.24
C PHE A 13 -3.08 -8.74 -6.71
N ASP A 14 -4.05 -8.55 -7.60
CA ASP A 14 -3.86 -8.73 -9.03
C ASP A 14 -2.85 -7.74 -9.62
N GLU A 15 -2.87 -6.49 -9.19
CA GLU A 15 -1.90 -5.47 -9.58
C GLU A 15 -0.48 -5.89 -9.21
N LEU A 16 -0.25 -6.35 -7.97
CA LEU A 16 1.05 -6.80 -7.50
C LEU A 16 1.53 -8.06 -8.24
N LYS A 17 0.63 -8.98 -8.57
CA LYS A 17 0.95 -10.16 -9.40
C LYS A 17 1.41 -9.76 -10.80
N LYS A 18 0.74 -8.80 -11.42
CA LYS A 18 1.12 -8.27 -12.73
C LYS A 18 2.47 -7.57 -12.70
N GLU A 19 2.73 -6.78 -11.65
CA GLU A 19 4.03 -6.15 -11.44
C GLU A 19 5.12 -7.20 -11.30
N LEU A 20 4.92 -8.22 -10.48
CA LEU A 20 5.88 -9.30 -10.30
C LEU A 20 6.20 -10.03 -11.60
N ASP A 21 5.18 -10.37 -12.38
CA ASP A 21 5.35 -11.01 -13.69
C ASP A 21 6.15 -10.12 -14.65
N HIS A 22 5.82 -8.84 -14.72
CA HIS A 22 6.53 -7.86 -15.54
C HIS A 22 8.01 -7.74 -15.13
N LEU A 23 8.30 -7.67 -13.84
CA LEU A 23 9.67 -7.63 -13.35
C LEU A 23 10.48 -8.88 -13.73
N LYS A 24 9.87 -10.06 -13.60
CA LYS A 24 10.53 -11.33 -13.92
C LYS A 24 10.72 -11.58 -15.40
N THR A 25 9.76 -11.20 -16.24
CA THR A 25 9.78 -11.53 -17.67
C THR A 25 10.38 -10.43 -18.53
N VAL A 26 10.14 -9.16 -18.21
CA VAL A 26 10.58 -8.01 -19.02
C VAL A 26 11.78 -7.32 -18.40
N ARG A 27 11.66 -6.84 -17.16
CA ARG A 27 12.71 -5.99 -16.56
C ARG A 27 14.02 -6.74 -16.31
N ARG A 28 13.96 -7.99 -15.86
CA ARG A 28 15.18 -8.81 -15.71
C ARG A 28 15.93 -8.94 -17.01
N LYS A 29 15.22 -9.17 -18.10
CA LYS A 29 15.82 -9.31 -19.43
C LYS A 29 16.48 -8.03 -19.89
N GLU A 30 15.76 -6.91 -19.79
CA GLU A 30 16.28 -5.58 -20.15
C GLU A 30 17.57 -5.25 -19.41
N VAL A 31 17.60 -5.49 -18.11
CA VAL A 31 18.78 -5.23 -17.28
C VAL A 31 19.93 -6.18 -17.60
N ALA A 32 19.65 -7.46 -17.87
CA ALA A 32 20.66 -8.41 -18.32
C ALA A 32 21.32 -7.97 -19.63
N GLU A 33 20.54 -7.48 -20.58
CA GLU A 33 21.03 -6.92 -21.84
C GLU A 33 21.86 -5.65 -21.59
N SER A 34 21.43 -4.77 -20.69
CA SER A 34 22.20 -3.59 -20.29
C SER A 34 23.54 -3.92 -19.64
N LEU A 35 23.57 -4.94 -18.78
CA LEU A 35 24.80 -5.45 -18.16
C LEU A 35 25.77 -6.01 -19.20
N GLU A 36 25.29 -6.80 -20.13
CA GLU A 36 26.10 -7.37 -21.21
C GLU A 36 26.68 -6.28 -22.10
N TYR A 37 25.86 -5.31 -22.48
CA TYR A 37 26.32 -4.15 -23.25
C TYR A 37 27.39 -3.37 -22.48
N ALA A 38 27.16 -3.04 -21.23
CA ALA A 38 28.11 -2.29 -20.41
C ALA A 38 29.45 -3.01 -20.23
N ARG A 39 29.44 -4.36 -20.09
CA ARG A 39 30.66 -5.17 -20.06
C ARG A 39 31.47 -5.06 -21.36
N SER A 40 30.81 -4.92 -22.49
CA SER A 40 31.45 -4.79 -23.79
C SER A 40 32.21 -3.48 -23.95
N LEU A 41 31.92 -2.47 -23.13
CA LEU A 41 32.55 -1.14 -23.21
C LEU A 41 33.94 -1.05 -22.55
N GLY A 42 34.40 -2.08 -21.82
CA GLY A 42 35.75 -2.16 -21.27
C GLY A 42 35.82 -2.32 -19.76
N ASP A 43 36.70 -1.58 -19.09
CA ASP A 43 37.02 -1.74 -17.67
C ASP A 43 35.81 -1.52 -16.77
N LEU A 44 35.45 -2.56 -15.99
CA LEU A 44 34.27 -2.56 -15.12
C LEU A 44 34.43 -1.71 -13.88
N SER A 45 35.66 -1.46 -13.44
CA SER A 45 35.92 -0.68 -12.22
C SER A 45 35.64 0.83 -12.39
N GLU A 46 35.75 1.34 -13.63
CA GLU A 46 35.52 2.75 -13.97
C GLU A 46 34.31 2.94 -14.88
N ASN A 47 33.55 1.87 -15.14
CA ASN A 47 32.42 1.89 -16.05
C ASN A 47 31.14 2.27 -15.30
N ALA A 48 30.74 3.54 -15.41
CA ALA A 48 29.53 4.07 -14.79
C ALA A 48 28.26 3.36 -15.29
N GLU A 49 28.18 3.00 -16.57
CA GLU A 49 27.03 2.29 -17.14
C GLU A 49 26.90 0.88 -16.55
N TYR A 50 28.01 0.22 -16.31
CA TYR A 50 28.02 -1.09 -15.65
C TYR A 50 27.53 -1.00 -14.20
N GLN A 51 27.98 -0.01 -13.44
CA GLN A 51 27.54 0.20 -12.07
C GLN A 51 26.05 0.52 -12.02
N GLU A 52 25.56 1.39 -12.89
CA GLU A 52 24.14 1.72 -12.99
C GLU A 52 23.29 0.47 -13.28
N ALA A 53 23.71 -0.33 -14.26
CA ALA A 53 23.02 -1.58 -14.60
C ALA A 53 23.00 -2.57 -13.43
N ARG A 54 24.10 -2.67 -12.68
CA ARG A 54 24.16 -3.50 -11.47
C ARG A 54 23.23 -3.01 -10.37
N ASP A 55 23.15 -1.70 -10.16
CA ASP A 55 22.26 -1.10 -9.17
C ASP A 55 20.80 -1.35 -9.54
N MET A 56 20.46 -1.22 -10.81
CA MET A 56 19.13 -1.55 -11.33
C MET A 56 18.80 -3.03 -11.13
N GLN A 57 19.76 -3.93 -11.38
CA GLN A 57 19.58 -5.37 -11.16
C GLN A 57 19.27 -5.65 -9.68
N ALA A 58 20.04 -5.08 -8.77
CA ALA A 58 19.83 -5.25 -7.34
C ALA A 58 18.45 -4.74 -6.90
N ALA A 59 18.03 -3.57 -7.38
CA ALA A 59 16.72 -3.00 -7.07
C ALA A 59 15.57 -3.88 -7.58
N ILE A 60 15.69 -4.43 -8.79
CA ILE A 60 14.68 -5.34 -9.37
C ILE A 60 14.59 -6.63 -8.56
N GLU A 61 15.72 -7.24 -8.20
CA GLU A 61 15.73 -8.47 -7.41
C GLU A 61 15.17 -8.26 -6.00
N GLU A 62 15.48 -7.16 -5.37
CA GLU A 62 14.90 -6.78 -4.08
C GLU A 62 13.37 -6.61 -4.17
N ARG A 63 12.89 -5.92 -5.20
CA ARG A 63 11.45 -5.74 -5.43
C ARG A 63 10.75 -7.06 -5.71
N ILE A 64 11.34 -7.94 -6.50
CA ILE A 64 10.82 -9.29 -6.77
C ILE A 64 10.68 -10.07 -5.47
N THR A 65 11.73 -10.11 -4.65
CA THR A 65 11.73 -10.81 -3.37
C THR A 65 10.64 -10.29 -2.44
N TYR A 66 10.50 -8.98 -2.37
CA TYR A 66 9.44 -8.32 -1.59
C TYR A 66 8.04 -8.72 -2.07
N LEU A 67 7.80 -8.63 -3.39
CA LEU A 67 6.49 -8.97 -3.98
C LEU A 67 6.15 -10.45 -3.80
N GLU A 68 7.11 -11.35 -3.97
CA GLU A 68 6.92 -12.78 -3.74
C GLU A 68 6.48 -13.06 -2.30
N LYS A 69 7.13 -12.41 -1.34
CA LYS A 69 6.76 -12.51 0.07
C LYS A 69 5.36 -11.98 0.34
N VAL A 70 5.05 -10.77 -0.13
CA VAL A 70 3.74 -10.14 0.06
C VAL A 70 2.63 -11.00 -0.55
N ILE A 71 2.81 -11.48 -1.77
CA ILE A 71 1.80 -12.31 -2.46
C ILE A 71 1.61 -13.66 -1.75
N LYS A 72 2.67 -14.26 -1.24
CA LYS A 72 2.61 -15.52 -0.51
C LYS A 72 1.88 -15.39 0.83
N GLU A 73 2.13 -14.30 1.54
CA GLU A 73 1.64 -14.08 2.90
C GLU A 73 0.33 -13.29 2.96
N ALA A 74 -0.07 -12.66 1.86
CA ALA A 74 -1.25 -11.81 1.79
C ALA A 74 -2.55 -12.56 2.10
N LYS A 75 -3.39 -11.92 2.90
CA LYS A 75 -4.80 -12.30 3.03
C LYS A 75 -5.64 -11.37 2.16
N ILE A 76 -6.37 -11.96 1.24
CA ILE A 76 -7.30 -11.23 0.39
C ILE A 76 -8.58 -11.02 1.18
N VAL A 77 -8.94 -9.75 1.37
CA VAL A 77 -10.18 -9.36 2.05
C VAL A 77 -11.09 -8.68 1.05
N ALA A 78 -12.16 -9.36 0.69
CA ALA A 78 -13.21 -8.77 -0.12
C ALA A 78 -13.99 -7.74 0.70
N HIS A 79 -14.31 -6.61 0.07
CA HIS A 79 -15.17 -5.62 0.67
C HIS A 79 -16.59 -6.16 0.82
N ASP A 80 -17.08 -6.27 2.04
CA ASP A 80 -18.47 -6.62 2.32
C ASP A 80 -19.34 -5.36 2.29
N LYS A 81 -19.93 -5.09 1.15
CA LYS A 81 -20.81 -3.93 0.93
C LYS A 81 -22.11 -3.97 1.76
N LYS A 82 -22.40 -5.08 2.39
CA LYS A 82 -23.67 -5.29 3.12
C LYS A 82 -23.59 -5.05 4.63
N GLY A 83 -22.39 -4.92 5.18
CA GLY A 83 -22.20 -4.96 6.63
C GLY A 83 -22.49 -3.65 7.37
N GLY A 84 -22.41 -2.49 6.72
CA GLY A 84 -22.54 -1.19 7.42
C GLY A 84 -21.48 -0.94 8.49
N VAL A 85 -20.53 -1.84 8.64
CA VAL A 85 -19.41 -1.79 9.59
C VAL A 85 -18.13 -1.48 8.83
N VAL A 86 -17.32 -0.58 9.37
CA VAL A 86 -16.04 -0.20 8.76
C VAL A 86 -15.08 -1.39 8.78
N GLY A 87 -14.63 -1.77 7.61
CA GLY A 87 -13.62 -2.80 7.39
C GLY A 87 -12.71 -2.45 6.23
N LEU A 88 -11.83 -3.37 5.85
CA LEU A 88 -10.98 -3.21 4.67
C LEU A 88 -11.82 -3.03 3.41
N GLY A 89 -11.49 -2.02 2.61
CA GLY A 89 -12.22 -1.65 1.40
C GLY A 89 -13.43 -0.73 1.64
N SER A 90 -13.82 -0.48 2.88
CA SER A 90 -14.92 0.44 3.20
C SER A 90 -14.57 1.88 2.84
N ILE A 91 -15.56 2.58 2.31
CA ILE A 91 -15.50 4.03 2.12
C ILE A 91 -16.25 4.67 3.28
N VAL A 92 -15.55 5.45 4.10
CA VAL A 92 -16.07 6.05 5.32
C VAL A 92 -16.10 7.56 5.21
N THR A 93 -17.25 8.15 5.45
CA THR A 93 -17.39 9.61 5.56
C THR A 93 -17.42 9.99 7.03
N ILE A 94 -16.51 10.84 7.45
CA ILE A 94 -16.39 11.34 8.83
C ILE A 94 -16.49 12.85 8.89
N GLN A 95 -16.92 13.35 10.04
CA GLN A 95 -16.99 14.79 10.31
C GLN A 95 -16.40 15.07 11.70
N LYS A 96 -15.56 16.10 11.78
CA LYS A 96 -15.01 16.57 13.04
C LYS A 96 -16.11 17.31 13.84
N GLU A 97 -16.18 17.08 15.15
CA GLU A 97 -17.22 17.61 16.02
C GLU A 97 -17.38 19.14 15.92
N LYS A 98 -16.26 19.86 15.80
CA LYS A 98 -16.24 21.33 15.77
C LYS A 98 -16.21 21.92 14.36
N ASP A 99 -16.24 21.08 13.34
CA ASP A 99 -16.10 21.49 11.95
C ASP A 99 -17.26 20.93 11.11
N LYS A 100 -17.70 21.71 10.14
CA LYS A 100 -18.72 21.25 9.19
C LYS A 100 -18.13 20.51 8.00
N GLU A 101 -16.81 20.43 7.91
CA GLU A 101 -16.13 19.75 6.83
C GLU A 101 -16.27 18.24 6.94
N LYS A 102 -16.78 17.64 5.89
CA LYS A 102 -16.87 16.19 5.74
C LYS A 102 -15.64 15.67 5.02
N ARG A 103 -15.09 14.58 5.50
CA ARG A 103 -13.94 13.91 4.88
C ARG A 103 -14.28 12.46 4.59
N GLU A 104 -13.91 12.01 3.41
CA GLU A 104 -14.13 10.65 2.96
C GLU A 104 -12.78 9.94 2.83
N TYR A 105 -12.71 8.71 3.36
CA TYR A 105 -11.52 7.87 3.27
C TYR A 105 -11.90 6.46 2.88
N THR A 106 -11.04 5.83 2.07
CA THR A 106 -11.11 4.40 1.79
C THR A 106 -10.13 3.68 2.71
N ILE A 107 -10.61 2.69 3.44
CA ILE A 107 -9.76 1.90 4.35
C ILE A 107 -9.05 0.81 3.55
N VAL A 108 -7.72 0.84 3.60
CA VAL A 108 -6.86 -0.07 2.82
C VAL A 108 -5.77 -0.69 3.69
N GLY A 109 -5.06 -1.67 3.15
CA GLY A 109 -3.85 -2.20 3.76
C GLY A 109 -2.70 -1.19 3.72
N SER A 110 -1.67 -1.40 4.53
CA SER A 110 -0.54 -0.47 4.66
C SER A 110 0.20 -0.24 3.34
N ASP A 111 0.31 -1.27 2.50
CA ASP A 111 0.99 -1.18 1.21
C ASP A 111 0.22 -0.37 0.15
N GLU A 112 -1.07 -0.19 0.36
CA GLU A 112 -1.96 0.56 -0.53
C GLU A 112 -2.26 1.97 -0.01
N ALA A 113 -1.81 2.32 1.19
CA ALA A 113 -2.10 3.59 1.83
C ALA A 113 -1.52 4.78 1.04
N ASP A 114 -2.36 5.76 0.77
CA ASP A 114 -2.01 7.00 0.10
C ASP A 114 -2.98 8.11 0.54
N ILE A 115 -2.52 8.95 1.45
CA ILE A 115 -3.34 10.02 2.02
C ILE A 115 -3.78 11.07 0.99
N HIS A 116 -2.98 11.29 -0.05
CA HIS A 116 -3.31 12.23 -1.13
C HIS A 116 -4.51 11.75 -1.96
N ASN A 117 -4.61 10.42 -2.14
CA ASN A 117 -5.74 9.77 -2.78
C ASN A 117 -6.81 9.30 -1.79
N ARG A 118 -6.76 9.80 -0.55
CA ARG A 118 -7.69 9.49 0.54
C ARG A 118 -7.79 7.99 0.86
N LYS A 119 -6.70 7.27 0.67
CA LYS A 119 -6.55 5.88 1.07
C LYS A 119 -5.86 5.82 2.43
N LEU A 120 -6.59 5.39 3.42
CA LEU A 120 -6.17 5.38 4.83
C LEU A 120 -5.83 3.96 5.26
N SER A 121 -4.62 3.75 5.76
CA SER A 121 -4.24 2.45 6.32
C SER A 121 -5.09 2.11 7.55
N TYR A 122 -5.57 0.88 7.61
CA TYR A 122 -6.26 0.38 8.81
C TYR A 122 -5.36 0.34 10.06
N LEU A 123 -4.03 0.34 9.87
CA LEU A 123 -3.04 0.39 10.96
C LEU A 123 -2.68 1.81 11.38
N SER A 124 -3.10 2.84 10.64
CA SER A 124 -2.90 4.22 11.05
C SER A 124 -3.76 4.55 12.28
N PRO A 125 -3.37 5.53 13.12
CA PRO A 125 -4.18 5.90 14.30
C PRO A 125 -5.64 6.19 13.98
N LEU A 126 -5.91 6.92 12.91
CA LEU A 126 -7.26 7.20 12.45
C LEU A 126 -7.96 5.96 11.91
N GLY A 127 -7.27 5.16 11.10
CA GLY A 127 -7.81 3.92 10.54
C GLY A 127 -8.16 2.91 11.62
N GLU A 128 -7.29 2.75 12.62
CA GLU A 128 -7.51 1.88 13.76
C GLU A 128 -8.74 2.31 14.58
N SER A 129 -8.92 3.61 14.77
CA SER A 129 -10.09 4.16 15.45
C SER A 129 -11.39 3.97 14.68
N LEU A 130 -11.33 3.90 13.35
CA LEU A 130 -12.49 3.71 12.47
C LEU A 130 -12.91 2.25 12.35
N MET A 131 -11.97 1.30 12.43
CA MET A 131 -12.28 -0.11 12.26
C MET A 131 -13.37 -0.58 13.24
N GLY A 132 -14.36 -1.28 12.72
CA GLY A 132 -15.48 -1.79 13.50
C GLY A 132 -16.57 -0.75 13.84
N LYS A 133 -16.42 0.50 13.42
CA LYS A 133 -17.44 1.54 13.62
C LYS A 133 -18.58 1.42 12.62
N THR A 134 -19.74 1.95 13.00
CA THR A 134 -20.92 1.98 12.16
C THR A 134 -21.40 3.45 12.00
N LYS A 135 -22.32 3.66 11.07
CA LYS A 135 -22.94 4.96 10.88
C LYS A 135 -23.53 5.50 12.21
N GLY A 136 -23.18 6.70 12.56
CA GLY A 136 -23.64 7.36 13.77
C GLY A 136 -22.71 7.21 14.98
N ASP A 137 -21.71 6.35 14.91
CA ASP A 137 -20.72 6.17 15.96
C ASP A 137 -19.82 7.40 16.09
N GLU A 138 -19.46 7.73 17.32
CA GLU A 138 -18.51 8.78 17.64
C GLU A 138 -17.22 8.15 18.15
N PHE A 139 -16.10 8.76 17.81
CA PHE A 139 -14.79 8.32 18.26
C PHE A 139 -13.84 9.50 18.45
N ALA A 140 -12.80 9.29 19.24
CA ALA A 140 -11.74 10.26 19.41
C ALA A 140 -10.39 9.59 19.24
N PHE A 141 -9.42 10.31 18.69
CA PHE A 141 -8.05 9.87 18.62
C PHE A 141 -7.07 11.02 18.86
N ASP A 142 -5.88 10.66 19.29
CA ASP A 142 -4.85 11.62 19.63
C ASP A 142 -4.10 12.08 18.38
N THR A 143 -4.00 13.38 18.21
CA THR A 143 -3.21 14.04 17.16
C THR A 143 -2.14 14.92 17.80
N PRO A 144 -1.11 15.36 17.05
CA PRO A 144 -0.13 16.34 17.55
C PRO A 144 -0.77 17.64 18.03
N ALA A 145 -1.96 17.98 17.53
CA ALA A 145 -2.75 19.14 17.96
C ALA A 145 -3.69 18.88 19.15
N GLY A 146 -3.62 17.67 19.73
CA GLY A 146 -4.45 17.23 20.84
C GLY A 146 -5.52 16.22 20.43
N LYS A 147 -6.37 15.84 21.38
CA LYS A 147 -7.44 14.89 21.18
C LYS A 147 -8.55 15.48 20.30
N GLN A 148 -8.88 14.81 19.21
CA GLN A 148 -9.90 15.22 18.26
C GLN A 148 -11.06 14.24 18.27
N LYS A 149 -12.29 14.76 18.26
CA LYS A 149 -13.52 13.96 18.20
C LYS A 149 -14.12 14.02 16.81
N TYR A 150 -14.57 12.85 16.34
CA TYR A 150 -15.20 12.69 15.04
C TYR A 150 -16.45 11.84 15.13
N LYS A 151 -17.32 11.99 14.14
CA LYS A 151 -18.53 11.19 13.97
C LYS A 151 -18.52 10.51 12.61
N VAL A 152 -18.90 9.24 12.56
CA VAL A 152 -19.09 8.49 11.33
C VAL A 152 -20.45 8.85 10.74
N LEU A 153 -20.44 9.45 9.55
CA LEU A 153 -21.67 9.87 8.87
C LEU A 153 -22.19 8.80 7.91
N LYS A 154 -21.31 8.08 7.24
CA LYS A 154 -21.65 7.09 6.22
C LYS A 154 -20.58 6.03 6.14
N VAL A 155 -20.98 4.78 5.90
CA VAL A 155 -20.13 3.64 5.62
C VAL A 155 -20.64 2.94 4.36
N GLU A 156 -19.80 2.84 3.32
CA GLU A 156 -20.07 2.15 2.05
C GLU A 156 -19.07 1.03 1.79
#